data_63d85653750cd48022b8669492c0787f
#
_entry.id   63d85653750cd48022b8669492c0787f
#
_cell.length_a   1.000
_cell.length_b   1.000
_cell.length_c   1.000
_cell.angle_alpha   90.00
_cell.angle_beta   90.00
_cell.angle_gamma   90.00
#
_symmetry.space_group_name_H-M   'P 1'
#
loop_
_entity.id
_entity.type
_entity.pdbx_description
1 polymer ?
#
loop_
_entity_poly.entity_id
_entity_poly.type
_entity_poly.pdbx_seq_one_letter_code
_entity_poly.pdbx_strand_id
1 'polypeptide(L)'
;MDAELAPVRRDFQPPADGQLAVRNVVVILMESFAGRYVGALGSADGITPNFDRLAGEGLLFERFFANGTHTHQGMFASMACFPNLPGFEYLMQTPEGGHRFSGLPQLLGARAFDDVYVYNGDFAWDNQAGFFGNQGMKRFVGRNDYVNPVVSDPTWGVSDQDMFTRAAEELGKLDNGAPFYALLQTLSNHTPYALPEQLPVAAVEGHGALDQHLTAMRYSDWALGQFFDKVRNQPWFKQTLFVVVGDHGFGAPEEVTEMDLLRFHVPLLLIAPGVTERFGSRREVVGTQVDVVPTIMGRLGGEVRHQCWGRDLLSLPADDPGFGIVKPSGSDQTVALIRGDRVLVQPKEQPARLYRYRLGGEPAGERIAAAEDQPQLLRQLHAYLQTATASLLANTSGDRSGEGEPEAVAAEVPLAVKAAPPARPDKG
;
A
#
# COMPACT_ATOMS: atom_id res chain seq x y z
N MET A 1 -27.00 -5.27 -16.23
CA MET A 1 -26.46 -5.64 -14.91
C MET A 1 -26.55 -4.42 -14.03
N ASP A 2 -27.06 -4.59 -12.88
CA ASP A 2 -27.56 -3.51 -12.03
C ASP A 2 -26.40 -2.66 -11.48
N ALA A 3 -26.27 -1.42 -11.96
CA ALA A 3 -25.26 -0.48 -11.48
C ALA A 3 -25.45 -0.15 -9.98
N GLU A 4 -26.63 -0.41 -9.43
CA GLU A 4 -26.95 -0.24 -8.02
C GLU A 4 -26.26 -1.32 -7.16
N LEU A 5 -26.04 -2.53 -7.70
CA LEU A 5 -25.44 -3.65 -6.97
C LEU A 5 -23.91 -3.69 -7.03
N ALA A 6 -23.28 -2.98 -7.97
CA ALA A 6 -21.83 -2.94 -8.12
C ALA A 6 -21.37 -1.61 -8.74
N PRO A 7 -21.42 -0.50 -7.98
CA PRO A 7 -21.28 0.86 -8.50
C PRO A 7 -19.91 1.15 -9.14
N VAL A 8 -18.87 0.38 -8.81
CA VAL A 8 -17.52 0.53 -9.37
C VAL A 8 -17.11 -0.64 -10.26
N ARG A 9 -18.04 -1.52 -10.63
CA ARG A 9 -17.74 -2.66 -11.50
C ARG A 9 -17.26 -2.20 -12.86
N ARG A 10 -16.15 -2.73 -13.30
CA ARG A 10 -15.50 -2.40 -14.58
C ARG A 10 -15.07 -3.67 -15.31
N ASP A 11 -15.31 -3.70 -16.61
CA ASP A 11 -14.62 -4.59 -17.52
C ASP A 11 -13.43 -3.80 -18.06
N PHE A 12 -12.23 -4.16 -17.59
CA PHE A 12 -11.00 -3.46 -17.90
C PHE A 12 -10.23 -4.25 -18.97
N GLN A 13 -9.98 -3.60 -20.09
CA GLN A 13 -9.07 -4.11 -21.13
C GLN A 13 -7.88 -3.16 -21.20
N PRO A 14 -6.74 -3.55 -20.64
CA PRO A 14 -5.55 -2.73 -20.75
C PRO A 14 -5.20 -2.51 -22.21
N PRO A 15 -4.77 -1.30 -22.61
CA PRO A 15 -4.24 -1.07 -23.94
C PRO A 15 -3.10 -2.05 -24.23
N ALA A 16 -3.08 -2.62 -25.44
CA ALA A 16 -2.04 -3.61 -25.81
C ALA A 16 -0.62 -3.03 -25.69
N ASP A 17 -0.47 -1.74 -25.96
CA ASP A 17 0.77 -0.99 -25.79
C ASP A 17 1.10 -0.69 -24.30
N GLY A 18 0.17 -0.88 -23.37
CA GLY A 18 0.37 -0.79 -21.93
C GLY A 18 0.98 -2.03 -21.28
N GLN A 19 0.94 -3.18 -21.96
CA GLN A 19 1.40 -4.46 -21.41
C GLN A 19 2.94 -4.56 -21.44
N LEU A 20 3.51 -5.21 -20.42
CA LEU A 20 4.93 -5.55 -20.35
C LEU A 20 5.14 -7.04 -20.63
N ALA A 21 6.36 -7.41 -21.03
CA ALA A 21 6.74 -8.81 -21.23
C ALA A 21 7.03 -9.52 -19.89
N VAL A 22 6.07 -9.44 -18.95
CA VAL A 22 6.15 -10.04 -17.62
C VAL A 22 5.00 -11.00 -17.39
N ARG A 23 5.24 -12.00 -16.56
CA ARG A 23 4.22 -12.97 -16.17
C ARG A 23 4.12 -13.18 -14.66
N ASN A 24 5.10 -12.70 -13.89
CA ASN A 24 5.14 -12.81 -12.45
C ASN A 24 5.02 -11.42 -11.82
N VAL A 25 4.55 -11.38 -10.59
CA VAL A 25 4.40 -10.15 -9.79
C VAL A 25 4.99 -10.35 -8.41
N VAL A 26 5.84 -9.43 -7.95
CA VAL A 26 6.33 -9.39 -6.58
C VAL A 26 6.04 -8.02 -6.00
N VAL A 27 5.12 -7.95 -5.04
CA VAL A 27 4.83 -6.74 -4.26
C VAL A 27 5.68 -6.76 -3.00
N ILE A 28 6.48 -5.72 -2.82
CA ILE A 28 7.33 -5.53 -1.64
C ILE A 28 6.75 -4.35 -0.85
N LEU A 29 6.16 -4.66 0.29
CA LEU A 29 5.57 -3.68 1.19
C LEU A 29 6.60 -3.33 2.26
N MET A 30 7.10 -2.09 2.20
CA MET A 30 8.17 -1.60 3.07
C MET A 30 7.57 -0.91 4.30
N GLU A 31 7.84 -1.46 5.48
CA GLU A 31 7.38 -0.95 6.77
C GLU A 31 7.86 0.48 7.02
N SER A 32 6.94 1.41 7.30
CA SER A 32 7.20 2.81 7.68
C SER A 32 8.19 3.53 6.74
N PHE A 33 8.12 3.26 5.42
CA PHE A 33 9.09 3.76 4.46
C PHE A 33 8.70 5.15 3.94
N ALA A 34 8.91 6.17 4.79
CA ALA A 34 8.45 7.53 4.55
C ALA A 34 9.17 8.22 3.37
N GLY A 35 8.41 8.73 2.42
CA GLY A 35 8.92 9.42 1.23
C GLY A 35 9.79 10.64 1.56
N ARG A 36 9.54 11.30 2.72
CA ARG A 36 10.34 12.42 3.22
C ARG A 36 11.84 12.11 3.34
N TYR A 37 12.20 10.85 3.62
CA TYR A 37 13.59 10.42 3.81
C TYR A 37 14.15 9.60 2.65
N VAL A 38 13.42 9.46 1.56
CA VAL A 38 13.87 8.77 0.34
C VAL A 38 14.65 9.73 -0.55
N GLY A 39 15.91 9.38 -0.85
CA GLY A 39 16.80 10.22 -1.65
C GLY A 39 16.27 10.46 -3.06
N ALA A 40 15.75 9.42 -3.73
CA ALA A 40 15.14 9.53 -5.05
C ALA A 40 13.91 10.45 -5.09
N LEU A 41 13.28 10.76 -3.93
CA LEU A 41 12.19 11.72 -3.77
C LEU A 41 12.65 13.10 -3.27
N GLY A 42 13.97 13.32 -3.15
CA GLY A 42 14.57 14.62 -2.87
C GLY A 42 15.16 14.78 -1.47
N SER A 43 15.21 13.73 -0.63
CA SER A 43 15.93 13.80 0.64
C SER A 43 17.45 13.83 0.42
N ALA A 44 18.13 14.70 1.18
CA ALA A 44 19.59 14.78 1.20
C ALA A 44 20.22 13.92 2.32
N ASP A 45 19.42 13.24 3.15
CA ASP A 45 19.87 12.58 4.38
C ASP A 45 20.61 11.25 4.12
N GLY A 46 20.60 10.75 2.88
CA GLY A 46 21.32 9.52 2.47
C GLY A 46 20.84 8.26 3.19
N ILE A 47 19.53 8.19 3.50
CA ILE A 47 18.94 7.05 4.23
C ILE A 47 18.74 5.84 3.33
N THR A 48 18.40 6.05 2.05
CA THR A 48 17.92 5.01 1.13
C THR A 48 18.77 4.80 -0.14
N PRO A 49 20.11 4.62 -0.03
CA PRO A 49 20.97 4.54 -1.20
C PRO A 49 20.66 3.37 -2.14
N ASN A 50 20.12 2.26 -1.63
CA ASN A 50 19.76 1.10 -2.45
C ASN A 50 18.45 1.32 -3.19
N PHE A 51 17.44 1.85 -2.53
CA PHE A 51 16.19 2.25 -3.17
C PHE A 51 16.45 3.31 -4.26
N ASP A 52 17.32 4.28 -3.98
CA ASP A 52 17.68 5.34 -4.92
C ASP A 52 18.36 4.76 -6.18
N ARG A 53 19.24 3.77 -6.00
CA ARG A 53 19.85 3.02 -7.12
C ARG A 53 18.77 2.28 -7.93
N LEU A 54 17.87 1.57 -7.26
CA LEU A 54 16.77 0.84 -7.90
C LEU A 54 15.79 1.79 -8.63
N ALA A 55 15.54 2.98 -8.07
CA ALA A 55 14.73 4.02 -8.72
C ALA A 55 15.35 4.52 -10.04
N GLY A 56 16.67 4.45 -10.18
CA GLY A 56 17.37 4.69 -11.45
C GLY A 56 17.17 3.59 -12.51
N GLU A 57 16.73 2.41 -12.10
CA GLU A 57 16.47 1.25 -12.98
C GLU A 57 14.98 1.05 -13.30
N GLY A 58 14.07 1.75 -12.59
CA GLY A 58 12.63 1.57 -12.67
C GLY A 58 11.86 2.86 -12.92
N LEU A 59 10.55 2.77 -12.76
CA LEU A 59 9.62 3.88 -12.85
C LEU A 59 9.17 4.29 -11.44
N LEU A 60 9.54 5.49 -11.00
CA LEU A 60 9.19 6.05 -9.69
C LEU A 60 7.99 7.00 -9.81
N PHE A 61 7.00 6.83 -8.94
CA PHE A 61 5.91 7.79 -8.74
C PHE A 61 6.29 8.77 -7.62
N GLU A 62 6.29 10.06 -7.93
CA GLU A 62 6.77 11.10 -7.01
C GLU A 62 5.69 11.60 -6.04
N ARG A 63 4.42 11.48 -6.43
CA ARG A 63 3.25 11.91 -5.65
C ARG A 63 2.35 10.72 -5.32
N PHE A 64 2.93 9.74 -4.63
CA PHE A 64 2.20 8.55 -4.23
C PHE A 64 1.98 8.55 -2.71
N PHE A 65 0.76 8.17 -2.29
CA PHE A 65 0.35 8.28 -0.91
C PHE A 65 -0.24 6.97 -0.39
N ALA A 66 0.10 6.64 0.85
CA ALA A 66 -0.61 5.61 1.60
C ALA A 66 -2.07 6.04 1.85
N ASN A 67 -2.99 5.09 1.83
CA ASN A 67 -4.38 5.39 2.16
C ASN A 67 -4.62 5.57 3.67
N GLY A 68 -3.64 5.18 4.50
CA GLY A 68 -3.67 5.30 5.94
C GLY A 68 -2.29 5.57 6.53
N THR A 69 -2.18 5.51 7.85
CA THR A 69 -0.94 5.76 8.61
C THR A 69 -0.54 4.57 9.48
N HIS A 70 -1.01 3.38 9.14
CA HIS A 70 -0.74 2.13 9.84
C HIS A 70 -0.61 0.97 8.86
N THR A 71 0.21 -0.02 9.19
CA THR A 71 0.55 -1.19 8.35
C THR A 71 -0.69 -1.90 7.83
N HIS A 72 -1.67 -2.23 8.69
CA HIS A 72 -2.91 -2.90 8.27
C HIS A 72 -3.72 -2.09 7.23
N GLN A 73 -3.68 -0.76 7.31
CA GLN A 73 -4.36 0.12 6.35
C GLN A 73 -3.66 0.13 4.99
N GLY A 74 -2.32 0.28 4.99
CA GLY A 74 -1.51 0.29 3.77
C GLY A 74 -1.54 -1.05 3.05
N MET A 75 -1.40 -2.14 3.79
CA MET A 75 -1.49 -3.51 3.30
C MET A 75 -2.85 -3.81 2.68
N PHE A 76 -3.92 -3.48 3.40
CA PHE A 76 -5.29 -3.67 2.92
C PHE A 76 -5.54 -2.89 1.63
N ALA A 77 -5.21 -1.60 1.60
CA ALA A 77 -5.43 -0.77 0.41
C ALA A 77 -4.61 -1.26 -0.80
N SER A 78 -3.33 -1.61 -0.58
CA SER A 78 -2.43 -2.08 -1.65
C SER A 78 -2.85 -3.42 -2.26
N MET A 79 -3.39 -4.33 -1.44
CA MET A 79 -3.66 -5.70 -1.87
C MET A 79 -5.13 -5.98 -2.15
N ALA A 80 -6.05 -5.33 -1.41
CA ALA A 80 -7.50 -5.51 -1.57
C ALA A 80 -8.13 -4.48 -2.52
N CYS A 81 -7.38 -3.45 -2.93
CA CYS A 81 -7.85 -2.39 -3.83
C CYS A 81 -9.09 -1.64 -3.32
N PHE A 82 -9.16 -1.46 -2.01
CA PHE A 82 -10.29 -0.82 -1.34
C PHE A 82 -9.78 0.24 -0.34
N PRO A 83 -10.42 1.43 -0.24
CA PRO A 83 -9.94 2.51 0.59
C PRO A 83 -10.17 2.26 2.09
N ASN A 84 -9.41 2.96 2.93
CA ASN A 84 -9.69 3.07 4.35
C ASN A 84 -10.86 4.06 4.56
N LEU A 85 -11.80 3.69 5.42
CA LEU A 85 -13.03 4.43 5.64
C LEU A 85 -13.19 4.86 7.11
N PRO A 86 -13.79 6.03 7.36
CA PRO A 86 -14.21 6.40 8.71
C PRO A 86 -15.16 5.36 9.31
N GLY A 87 -14.93 4.98 10.57
CA GLY A 87 -15.75 3.99 11.26
C GLY A 87 -15.31 2.53 11.06
N PHE A 88 -14.31 2.26 10.21
CA PHE A 88 -13.78 0.91 9.92
C PHE A 88 -12.27 0.87 10.15
N GLU A 89 -11.83 1.19 11.37
CA GLU A 89 -10.41 1.38 11.70
C GLU A 89 -9.54 0.14 11.49
N TYR A 90 -10.06 -1.04 11.79
CA TYR A 90 -9.37 -2.33 11.71
C TYR A 90 -10.14 -3.29 10.81
N LEU A 91 -10.35 -2.89 9.56
CA LEU A 91 -11.27 -3.58 8.64
C LEU A 91 -10.98 -5.08 8.48
N MET A 92 -9.70 -5.50 8.43
CA MET A 92 -9.35 -6.93 8.35
C MET A 92 -9.78 -7.75 9.59
N GLN A 93 -10.12 -7.11 10.70
CA GLN A 93 -10.55 -7.74 11.95
C GLN A 93 -12.07 -7.61 12.19
N THR A 94 -12.81 -6.92 11.30
CA THR A 94 -14.25 -6.74 11.40
C THR A 94 -15.00 -7.78 10.56
N PRO A 95 -16.31 -7.96 10.75
CA PRO A 95 -17.13 -8.82 9.89
C PRO A 95 -17.02 -8.44 8.39
N GLU A 96 -16.93 -7.15 8.08
CA GLU A 96 -16.79 -6.65 6.72
C GLU A 96 -15.45 -7.05 6.09
N GLY A 97 -14.41 -7.32 6.89
CA GLY A 97 -13.15 -7.92 6.43
C GLY A 97 -13.33 -9.34 5.90
N GLY A 98 -14.41 -10.02 6.28
CA GLY A 98 -14.80 -11.30 5.70
C GLY A 98 -15.38 -11.22 4.29
N HIS A 99 -15.66 -10.01 3.78
CA HIS A 99 -16.18 -9.81 2.44
C HIS A 99 -15.12 -10.11 1.35
N ARG A 100 -15.58 -10.24 0.10
CA ARG A 100 -14.68 -10.36 -1.06
C ARG A 100 -14.30 -8.98 -1.57
N PHE A 101 -13.03 -8.86 -1.97
CA PHE A 101 -12.49 -7.65 -2.59
C PHE A 101 -11.84 -8.01 -3.91
N SER A 102 -11.96 -7.12 -4.91
CA SER A 102 -11.25 -7.23 -6.19
C SER A 102 -9.77 -6.90 -6.02
N GLY A 103 -9.14 -7.55 -5.05
CA GLY A 103 -7.74 -7.41 -4.75
C GLY A 103 -6.84 -8.28 -5.61
N LEU A 104 -5.54 -8.13 -5.44
CA LEU A 104 -4.54 -8.91 -6.18
C LEU A 104 -4.73 -10.42 -5.99
N PRO A 105 -4.98 -10.96 -4.76
CA PRO A 105 -5.21 -12.38 -4.57
C PRO A 105 -6.38 -12.92 -5.37
N GLN A 106 -7.53 -12.22 -5.39
CA GLN A 106 -8.70 -12.65 -6.14
C GLN A 106 -8.45 -12.65 -7.65
N LEU A 107 -7.89 -11.54 -8.16
CA LEU A 107 -7.70 -11.35 -9.61
C LEU A 107 -6.63 -12.29 -10.19
N LEU A 108 -5.54 -12.51 -9.47
CA LEU A 108 -4.48 -13.41 -9.92
C LEU A 108 -4.80 -14.87 -9.62
N GLY A 109 -5.50 -15.17 -8.53
CA GLY A 109 -6.03 -16.50 -8.26
C GLY A 109 -6.97 -16.99 -9.36
N ALA A 110 -7.84 -16.12 -9.89
CA ALA A 110 -8.71 -16.41 -11.02
C ALA A 110 -7.94 -16.69 -12.34
N ARG A 111 -6.67 -16.28 -12.43
CA ARG A 111 -5.74 -16.54 -13.54
C ARG A 111 -4.79 -17.70 -13.27
N ALA A 112 -5.02 -18.50 -12.22
CA ALA A 112 -4.22 -19.63 -11.79
C ALA A 112 -2.75 -19.30 -11.51
N PHE A 113 -2.47 -18.13 -10.93
CA PHE A 113 -1.16 -17.82 -10.41
C PHE A 113 -0.90 -18.60 -9.12
N ASP A 114 0.31 -19.15 -8.98
CA ASP A 114 0.82 -19.61 -7.70
C ASP A 114 1.15 -18.42 -6.81
N ASP A 115 1.08 -18.59 -5.48
CA ASP A 115 1.28 -17.47 -4.56
C ASP A 115 2.18 -17.81 -3.37
N VAL A 116 2.77 -16.76 -2.77
CA VAL A 116 3.37 -16.82 -1.44
C VAL A 116 3.30 -15.45 -0.77
N TYR A 117 2.99 -15.46 0.51
CA TYR A 117 3.14 -14.30 1.39
C TYR A 117 4.30 -14.58 2.37
N VAL A 118 5.38 -13.80 2.27
CA VAL A 118 6.55 -13.90 3.15
C VAL A 118 6.57 -12.68 4.05
N TYR A 119 6.56 -12.94 5.36
CA TYR A 119 6.56 -11.92 6.40
C TYR A 119 7.48 -12.33 7.53
N ASN A 120 8.25 -11.42 8.07
CA ASN A 120 9.16 -11.70 9.18
C ASN A 120 8.49 -11.63 10.56
N GLY A 121 7.23 -11.23 10.65
CA GLY A 121 6.43 -11.21 11.86
C GLY A 121 5.44 -12.36 12.00
N ASP A 122 4.48 -12.16 12.91
CA ASP A 122 3.41 -13.12 13.19
C ASP A 122 2.14 -12.75 12.41
N PHE A 123 1.64 -13.65 11.59
CA PHE A 123 0.41 -13.48 10.81
C PHE A 123 -0.88 -13.37 11.63
N ALA A 124 -0.85 -13.70 12.92
CA ALA A 124 -1.98 -13.43 13.81
C ALA A 124 -2.16 -11.93 14.06
N TRP A 125 -1.09 -11.15 13.90
CA TRP A 125 -1.13 -9.72 13.99
C TRP A 125 -2.05 -9.14 12.89
N ASP A 126 -3.00 -8.29 13.29
CA ASP A 126 -4.00 -7.68 12.41
C ASP A 126 -4.83 -8.69 11.57
N ASN A 127 -4.91 -9.97 12.02
CA ASN A 127 -5.61 -11.02 11.30
C ASN A 127 -5.13 -11.22 9.85
N GLN A 128 -3.84 -11.05 9.59
CA GLN A 128 -3.29 -11.07 8.23
C GLN A 128 -3.56 -12.42 7.52
N ALA A 129 -3.24 -13.56 8.17
CA ALA A 129 -3.48 -14.86 7.57
C ALA A 129 -4.98 -15.14 7.34
N GLY A 130 -5.84 -14.75 8.30
CA GLY A 130 -7.29 -14.93 8.17
C GLY A 130 -7.85 -14.11 7.00
N PHE A 131 -7.47 -12.84 6.91
CA PHE A 131 -7.92 -11.97 5.84
C PHE A 131 -7.40 -12.43 4.47
N PHE A 132 -6.09 -12.57 4.28
CA PHE A 132 -5.52 -12.92 2.97
C PHE A 132 -5.85 -14.35 2.55
N GLY A 133 -5.98 -15.29 3.49
CA GLY A 133 -6.50 -16.64 3.22
C GLY A 133 -7.93 -16.59 2.69
N ASN A 134 -8.79 -15.77 3.31
CA ASN A 134 -10.14 -15.53 2.80
C ASN A 134 -10.15 -14.89 1.41
N GLN A 135 -9.19 -14.01 1.09
CA GLN A 135 -9.05 -13.42 -0.25
C GLN A 135 -8.43 -14.37 -1.28
N GLY A 136 -7.98 -15.57 -0.90
CA GLY A 136 -7.51 -16.61 -1.80
C GLY A 136 -6.02 -16.90 -1.79
N MET A 137 -5.22 -16.26 -0.93
CA MET A 137 -3.80 -16.62 -0.74
C MET A 137 -3.67 -17.95 -0.01
N LYS A 138 -2.72 -18.78 -0.44
CA LYS A 138 -2.60 -20.17 0.01
C LYS A 138 -1.34 -20.44 0.82
N ARG A 139 -0.22 -19.75 0.51
CA ARG A 139 1.08 -20.00 1.14
C ARG A 139 1.52 -18.83 1.99
N PHE A 140 1.80 -19.11 3.26
CA PHE A 140 2.25 -18.14 4.24
C PHE A 140 3.57 -18.62 4.84
N VAL A 141 4.58 -17.76 4.86
CA VAL A 141 5.89 -17.98 5.48
C VAL A 141 6.09 -16.87 6.50
N GLY A 142 5.97 -17.20 7.78
CA GLY A 142 6.00 -16.26 8.89
C GLY A 142 7.17 -16.51 9.83
N ARG A 143 7.22 -15.79 10.95
CA ARG A 143 8.34 -15.79 11.90
C ARG A 143 8.81 -17.16 12.37
N ASN A 144 7.94 -18.18 12.39
CA ASN A 144 8.25 -19.52 12.86
C ASN A 144 8.86 -20.43 11.75
N ASP A 145 8.94 -19.95 10.53
CA ASP A 145 9.42 -20.72 9.36
C ASP A 145 10.87 -20.41 9.01
N TYR A 146 11.54 -19.55 9.79
CA TYR A 146 12.94 -19.19 9.59
C TYR A 146 13.86 -20.09 10.40
N VAL A 147 14.93 -20.54 9.76
CA VAL A 147 15.94 -21.41 10.38
C VAL A 147 17.22 -20.60 10.64
N ASN A 148 17.65 -20.53 11.90
CA ASN A 148 18.83 -19.78 12.33
C ASN A 148 18.85 -18.32 11.83
N PRO A 149 17.80 -17.53 12.11
CA PRO A 149 17.76 -16.13 11.67
C PRO A 149 18.87 -15.31 12.36
N VAL A 150 19.31 -14.24 11.69
CA VAL A 150 20.29 -13.28 12.24
C VAL A 150 19.73 -12.56 13.46
N VAL A 151 18.43 -12.25 13.43
CA VAL A 151 17.68 -11.70 14.57
C VAL A 151 16.45 -12.56 14.80
N SER A 152 16.21 -12.92 16.05
CA SER A 152 14.99 -13.60 16.48
C SER A 152 14.46 -12.92 17.74
N ASP A 153 13.40 -12.15 17.57
CA ASP A 153 12.65 -11.56 18.67
C ASP A 153 11.33 -12.31 18.87
N PRO A 154 11.01 -12.77 20.10
CA PRO A 154 9.83 -13.59 20.35
C PRO A 154 8.51 -12.84 20.13
N THR A 155 8.52 -11.51 20.14
CA THR A 155 7.35 -10.66 19.93
C THR A 155 7.27 -10.18 18.49
N TRP A 156 8.40 -9.68 17.95
CA TRP A 156 8.44 -8.99 16.64
C TRP A 156 8.86 -9.89 15.48
N GLY A 157 9.55 -11.01 15.74
CA GLY A 157 9.92 -11.96 14.70
C GLY A 157 11.39 -11.85 14.29
N VAL A 158 11.67 -11.91 12.98
CA VAL A 158 13.03 -11.94 12.44
C VAL A 158 13.36 -10.65 11.67
N SER A 159 14.64 -10.50 11.25
CA SER A 159 15.06 -9.31 10.53
C SER A 159 14.58 -9.26 9.07
N ASP A 160 14.62 -8.07 8.46
CA ASP A 160 14.35 -7.90 7.02
C ASP A 160 15.37 -8.65 6.15
N GLN A 161 16.63 -8.75 6.62
CA GLN A 161 17.66 -9.56 5.96
C GLN A 161 17.25 -11.03 5.87
N ASP A 162 16.73 -11.59 6.97
CA ASP A 162 16.24 -12.97 7.03
C ASP A 162 15.03 -13.15 6.13
N MET A 163 14.08 -12.20 6.19
CA MET A 163 12.86 -12.21 5.35
C MET A 163 13.21 -12.21 3.87
N PHE A 164 14.06 -11.30 3.41
CA PHE A 164 14.44 -11.23 2.00
C PHE A 164 15.26 -12.43 1.54
N THR A 165 16.09 -13.02 2.42
CA THR A 165 16.80 -14.26 2.12
C THR A 165 15.82 -15.39 1.89
N ARG A 166 14.86 -15.57 2.80
CA ARG A 166 13.79 -16.56 2.68
C ARG A 166 12.90 -16.32 1.47
N ALA A 167 12.54 -15.06 1.21
CA ALA A 167 11.75 -14.69 0.03
C ALA A 167 12.42 -15.14 -1.27
N ALA A 168 13.73 -14.92 -1.43
CA ALA A 168 14.45 -15.36 -2.61
C ALA A 168 14.39 -16.89 -2.81
N GLU A 169 14.43 -17.67 -1.72
CA GLU A 169 14.28 -19.13 -1.75
C GLU A 169 12.88 -19.56 -2.16
N GLU A 170 11.85 -18.93 -1.58
CA GLU A 170 10.45 -19.25 -1.87
C GLU A 170 10.08 -18.89 -3.31
N LEU A 171 10.54 -17.75 -3.83
CA LEU A 171 10.36 -17.35 -5.24
C LEU A 171 11.04 -18.33 -6.19
N GLY A 172 12.24 -18.84 -5.82
CA GLY A 172 12.91 -19.91 -6.59
C GLY A 172 12.11 -21.20 -6.67
N LYS A 173 11.34 -21.55 -5.61
CA LYS A 173 10.44 -22.72 -5.59
C LYS A 173 9.18 -22.52 -6.46
N LEU A 174 8.75 -21.27 -6.62
CA LEU A 174 7.61 -20.92 -7.49
C LEU A 174 7.96 -20.89 -8.97
N ASP A 175 9.25 -20.87 -9.33
CA ASP A 175 9.70 -20.94 -10.74
C ASP A 175 9.56 -22.37 -11.30
N ASN A 176 8.33 -22.85 -11.36
CA ASN A 176 7.95 -24.21 -11.79
C ASN A 176 7.28 -24.23 -13.17
N GLY A 177 7.28 -23.12 -13.88
CA GLY A 177 6.64 -22.95 -15.20
C GLY A 177 5.26 -22.27 -15.15
N ALA A 178 4.57 -22.24 -14.02
CA ALA A 178 3.35 -21.45 -13.82
C ALA A 178 3.69 -19.97 -13.50
N PRO A 179 2.81 -19.00 -13.82
CA PRO A 179 2.95 -17.65 -13.32
C PRO A 179 2.76 -17.61 -11.81
N PHE A 180 3.45 -16.70 -11.13
CA PHE A 180 3.32 -16.54 -9.70
C PHE A 180 3.19 -15.08 -9.26
N TYR A 181 2.63 -14.86 -8.06
CA TYR A 181 2.74 -13.59 -7.38
C TYR A 181 3.16 -13.79 -5.93
N ALA A 182 3.80 -12.77 -5.39
CA ALA A 182 4.23 -12.77 -4.00
C ALA A 182 3.93 -11.43 -3.33
N LEU A 183 3.62 -11.48 -2.02
CA LEU A 183 3.68 -10.35 -1.12
C LEU A 183 4.87 -10.57 -0.18
N LEU A 184 5.81 -9.63 -0.16
CA LEU A 184 6.93 -9.59 0.75
C LEU A 184 6.75 -8.38 1.66
N GLN A 185 6.68 -8.60 2.97
CA GLN A 185 6.46 -7.52 3.94
C GLN A 185 7.64 -7.41 4.88
N THR A 186 8.21 -6.21 5.03
CA THR A 186 9.28 -5.92 5.99
C THR A 186 8.73 -5.54 7.36
N LEU A 187 9.57 -5.57 8.38
CA LEU A 187 9.19 -5.26 9.77
C LEU A 187 10.30 -4.54 10.57
N SER A 188 11.58 -4.64 10.17
CA SER A 188 12.69 -4.14 10.99
C SER A 188 12.62 -2.65 11.29
N ASN A 189 11.92 -1.87 10.46
CA ASN A 189 11.68 -0.43 10.67
C ASN A 189 10.50 -0.13 11.61
N HIS A 190 9.93 -1.12 12.27
CA HIS A 190 8.90 -0.96 13.31
C HIS A 190 9.52 -0.94 14.70
N THR A 191 9.06 -0.05 15.60
CA THR A 191 9.46 -0.06 17.02
C THR A 191 9.18 -1.42 17.66
N PRO A 192 10.06 -1.97 18.47
CA PRO A 192 11.30 -1.44 19.05
C PRO A 192 12.57 -1.61 18.18
N TYR A 193 12.43 -1.86 16.88
CA TYR A 193 13.51 -2.05 15.90
C TYR A 193 14.37 -3.28 16.18
N ALA A 194 13.88 -4.46 15.78
CA ALA A 194 14.62 -5.72 15.87
C ALA A 194 15.76 -5.74 14.84
N LEU A 195 16.90 -5.19 15.22
CA LEU A 195 18.10 -5.07 14.39
C LEU A 195 19.20 -5.99 14.89
N PRO A 196 20.11 -6.44 14.00
CA PRO A 196 21.26 -7.24 14.43
C PRO A 196 22.23 -6.42 15.31
N GLU A 197 22.91 -7.08 16.25
CA GLU A 197 23.91 -6.44 17.13
C GLU A 197 25.01 -5.76 16.33
N GLN A 198 25.44 -6.37 15.21
CA GLN A 198 26.37 -5.79 14.27
C GLN A 198 25.62 -5.32 13.04
N LEU A 199 25.35 -4.03 12.99
CA LEU A 199 24.68 -3.41 11.85
C LEU A 199 25.58 -3.44 10.61
N PRO A 200 25.06 -3.87 9.45
CA PRO A 200 25.79 -3.80 8.18
C PRO A 200 25.80 -2.38 7.58
N VAL A 201 25.17 -1.43 8.24
CA VAL A 201 25.04 -0.04 7.82
C VAL A 201 25.48 0.89 8.96
N ALA A 202 25.92 2.09 8.63
CA ALA A 202 26.19 3.11 9.63
C ALA A 202 24.90 3.59 10.30
N ALA A 203 24.94 3.77 11.62
CA ALA A 203 23.84 4.42 12.33
C ALA A 203 23.59 5.84 11.79
N VAL A 204 22.37 6.28 11.85
CA VAL A 204 21.96 7.65 11.50
C VAL A 204 22.04 8.49 12.76
N GLU A 205 22.60 9.69 12.64
CA GLU A 205 22.76 10.64 13.73
C GLU A 205 22.35 12.04 13.25
N GLY A 206 21.94 12.89 14.18
CA GLY A 206 21.63 14.29 13.93
C GLY A 206 20.15 14.59 13.69
N HIS A 207 19.26 13.59 13.75
CA HIS A 207 17.81 13.74 13.63
C HIS A 207 17.10 13.59 14.99
N GLY A 208 17.85 13.54 16.09
CA GLY A 208 17.33 13.47 17.45
C GLY A 208 16.52 12.21 17.72
N ALA A 209 15.25 12.34 18.07
CA ALA A 209 14.37 11.21 18.38
C ALA A 209 14.15 10.25 17.19
N LEU A 210 14.45 10.69 15.98
CA LEU A 210 14.30 9.87 14.75
C LEU A 210 15.54 9.05 14.41
N ASP A 211 16.69 9.26 15.06
CA ASP A 211 17.96 8.61 14.71
C ASP A 211 17.84 7.07 14.65
N GLN A 212 17.19 6.49 15.65
CA GLN A 212 16.98 5.04 15.72
C GLN A 212 16.06 4.55 14.60
N HIS A 213 14.97 5.26 14.35
CA HIS A 213 14.02 4.93 13.29
C HIS A 213 14.68 5.03 11.90
N LEU A 214 15.42 6.09 11.64
CA LEU A 214 16.13 6.28 10.38
C LEU A 214 17.27 5.28 10.19
N THR A 215 17.92 4.84 11.29
CA THR A 215 18.88 3.73 11.25
C THR A 215 18.19 2.44 10.82
N ALA A 216 17.02 2.14 11.37
CA ALA A 216 16.23 0.97 10.99
C ALA A 216 15.74 1.05 9.54
N MET A 217 15.32 2.23 9.08
CA MET A 217 14.95 2.46 7.68
C MET A 217 16.12 2.24 6.73
N ARG A 218 17.34 2.72 7.09
CA ARG A 218 18.57 2.47 6.33
C ARG A 218 18.93 0.99 6.29
N TYR A 219 18.69 0.26 7.39
CA TYR A 219 18.89 -1.18 7.42
C TYR A 219 17.90 -1.92 6.51
N SER A 220 16.62 -1.55 6.52
CA SER A 220 15.62 -2.10 5.62
C SER A 220 15.95 -1.82 4.15
N ASP A 221 16.43 -0.61 3.83
CA ASP A 221 16.94 -0.27 2.50
C ASP A 221 18.13 -1.13 2.08
N TRP A 222 19.08 -1.36 2.99
CA TRP A 222 20.20 -2.25 2.72
C TRP A 222 19.74 -3.68 2.44
N ALA A 223 18.83 -4.21 3.25
CA ALA A 223 18.28 -5.54 3.08
C ALA A 223 17.53 -5.69 1.74
N LEU A 224 16.79 -4.67 1.32
CA LEU A 224 16.16 -4.59 -0.01
C LEU A 224 17.23 -4.66 -1.12
N GLY A 225 18.33 -3.92 -0.99
CA GLY A 225 19.46 -3.97 -1.94
C GLY A 225 20.04 -5.37 -2.07
N GLN A 226 20.31 -6.05 -0.94
CA GLN A 226 20.81 -7.42 -0.92
C GLN A 226 19.86 -8.41 -1.59
N PHE A 227 18.54 -8.24 -1.40
CA PHE A 227 17.54 -9.05 -2.09
C PHE A 227 17.65 -8.91 -3.61
N PHE A 228 17.65 -7.70 -4.14
CA PHE A 228 17.75 -7.48 -5.58
C PHE A 228 19.07 -8.00 -6.15
N ASP A 229 20.19 -7.82 -5.47
CA ASP A 229 21.49 -8.34 -5.89
C ASP A 229 21.49 -9.89 -5.95
N LYS A 230 20.81 -10.54 -5.00
CA LYS A 230 20.67 -12.01 -4.95
C LYS A 230 19.78 -12.56 -6.07
N VAL A 231 18.65 -11.88 -6.38
CA VAL A 231 17.66 -12.41 -7.32
C VAL A 231 17.87 -11.96 -8.77
N ARG A 232 18.69 -10.96 -9.02
CA ARG A 232 18.91 -10.36 -10.35
C ARG A 232 19.32 -11.37 -11.43
N ASN A 233 20.03 -12.44 -11.05
CA ASN A 233 20.49 -13.48 -11.97
C ASN A 233 19.55 -14.70 -12.05
N GLN A 234 18.41 -14.68 -11.37
CA GLN A 234 17.45 -15.77 -11.41
C GLN A 234 16.70 -15.76 -12.75
N PRO A 235 16.36 -16.94 -13.32
CA PRO A 235 15.68 -17.04 -14.62
C PRO A 235 14.36 -16.26 -14.66
N TRP A 236 13.61 -16.26 -13.56
CA TRP A 236 12.31 -15.60 -13.43
C TRP A 236 12.41 -14.07 -13.29
N PHE A 237 13.57 -13.51 -12.92
CA PHE A 237 13.72 -12.08 -12.63
C PHE A 237 13.27 -11.19 -13.80
N LYS A 238 13.73 -11.50 -15.02
CA LYS A 238 13.39 -10.74 -16.24
C LYS A 238 11.94 -10.95 -16.72
N GLN A 239 11.18 -11.80 -16.06
CA GLN A 239 9.77 -12.06 -16.34
C GLN A 239 8.88 -11.55 -15.20
N THR A 240 9.43 -10.75 -14.29
CA THR A 240 8.74 -10.31 -13.08
C THR A 240 8.57 -8.79 -13.07
N LEU A 241 7.37 -8.37 -12.73
CA LEU A 241 7.07 -7.01 -12.31
C LEU A 241 7.27 -6.92 -10.78
N PHE A 242 8.30 -6.19 -10.36
CA PHE A 242 8.48 -5.83 -8.96
C PHE A 242 7.78 -4.50 -8.68
N VAL A 243 7.05 -4.46 -7.58
CA VAL A 243 6.33 -3.28 -7.07
C VAL A 243 6.82 -3.02 -5.68
N VAL A 244 7.66 -2.01 -5.47
CA VAL A 244 8.16 -1.62 -4.16
C VAL A 244 7.36 -0.41 -3.69
N VAL A 245 6.68 -0.55 -2.55
CA VAL A 245 5.77 0.47 -2.02
C VAL A 245 5.89 0.58 -0.51
N GLY A 246 5.88 1.81 0.02
CA GLY A 246 5.76 2.02 1.46
C GLY A 246 4.34 1.69 1.95
N ASP A 247 4.21 1.06 3.11
CA ASP A 247 2.91 0.80 3.72
C ASP A 247 2.28 2.08 4.31
N HIS A 248 3.09 2.90 4.98
CA HIS A 248 2.81 4.27 5.44
C HIS A 248 4.12 4.99 5.73
N GLY A 249 4.03 6.30 5.98
CA GLY A 249 5.14 7.08 6.51
C GLY A 249 5.03 7.24 8.04
N PHE A 250 5.90 8.05 8.59
CA PHE A 250 5.89 8.45 9.99
C PHE A 250 6.04 9.98 10.11
N GLY A 251 5.85 10.53 11.32
CA GLY A 251 5.90 11.97 11.54
C GLY A 251 7.24 12.56 11.14
N ALA A 252 7.19 13.69 10.47
CA ALA A 252 8.35 14.50 10.12
C ALA A 252 8.32 15.81 10.94
N PRO A 253 9.47 16.48 11.11
CA PRO A 253 9.49 17.78 11.78
C PRO A 253 8.67 18.87 11.09
N GLU A 254 8.49 18.72 9.77
CA GLU A 254 7.75 19.67 8.94
C GLU A 254 6.25 19.35 8.93
N GLU A 255 5.42 20.30 9.33
CA GLU A 255 3.97 20.20 9.19
C GLU A 255 3.52 20.85 7.87
N VAL A 256 3.22 20.03 6.86
CA VAL A 256 2.75 20.50 5.55
C VAL A 256 1.26 20.86 5.57
N THR A 257 0.49 20.13 6.37
CA THR A 257 -0.94 20.38 6.60
C THR A 257 -1.33 19.98 8.01
N GLU A 258 -2.51 20.40 8.46
CA GLU A 258 -3.06 20.01 9.78
C GLU A 258 -3.26 18.49 9.95
N MET A 259 -3.17 17.70 8.88
CA MET A 259 -3.30 16.25 8.91
C MET A 259 -1.94 15.54 8.80
N ASP A 260 -0.83 16.26 8.89
CA ASP A 260 0.51 15.70 8.69
C ASP A 260 0.62 14.86 7.39
N LEU A 261 0.49 15.55 6.24
CA LEU A 261 0.47 14.92 4.92
C LEU A 261 1.70 14.04 4.64
N LEU A 262 2.86 14.36 5.25
CA LEU A 262 4.10 13.60 5.03
C LEU A 262 4.03 12.17 5.59
N ARG A 263 3.17 11.89 6.55
CA ARG A 263 2.91 10.52 7.04
C ARG A 263 2.22 9.64 6.01
N PHE A 264 1.60 10.24 4.99
CA PHE A 264 0.98 9.51 3.90
C PHE A 264 1.88 9.42 2.67
N HIS A 265 2.87 10.30 2.53
CA HIS A 265 3.77 10.29 1.38
C HIS A 265 4.74 9.11 1.47
N VAL A 266 4.60 8.17 0.53
CA VAL A 266 5.42 6.96 0.43
C VAL A 266 5.89 6.77 -1.01
N PRO A 267 7.02 6.09 -1.27
CA PRO A 267 7.42 5.77 -2.64
C PRO A 267 6.53 4.66 -3.22
N LEU A 268 6.32 4.72 -4.54
CA LEU A 268 5.92 3.60 -5.37
C LEU A 268 6.91 3.47 -6.51
N LEU A 269 7.59 2.33 -6.60
CA LEU A 269 8.58 2.03 -7.63
C LEU A 269 8.19 0.75 -8.38
N LEU A 270 8.10 0.83 -9.69
CA LEU A 270 7.89 -0.31 -10.58
C LEU A 270 9.20 -0.68 -11.28
N ILE A 271 9.64 -1.93 -11.16
CA ILE A 271 10.84 -2.45 -11.82
C ILE A 271 10.42 -3.64 -12.68
N ALA A 272 10.62 -3.53 -13.99
CA ALA A 272 10.36 -4.59 -14.95
C ALA A 272 11.07 -4.28 -16.28
N PRO A 273 11.40 -5.28 -17.11
CA PRO A 273 11.90 -5.02 -18.45
C PRO A 273 10.93 -4.18 -19.28
N GLY A 274 11.41 -3.11 -19.88
CA GLY A 274 10.63 -2.24 -20.75
C GLY A 274 9.76 -1.20 -20.01
N VAL A 275 9.79 -1.14 -18.68
CA VAL A 275 8.95 -0.18 -17.94
C VAL A 275 9.38 1.25 -18.16
N THR A 276 10.68 1.53 -18.11
CA THR A 276 11.22 2.89 -18.31
C THR A 276 11.16 3.33 -19.75
N GLU A 277 11.42 2.43 -20.68
CA GLU A 277 11.35 2.69 -22.12
C GLU A 277 9.95 3.07 -22.56
N ARG A 278 8.94 2.48 -21.93
CA ARG A 278 7.54 2.69 -22.31
C ARG A 278 6.87 3.83 -21.57
N PHE A 279 7.18 3.99 -20.30
CA PHE A 279 6.46 4.92 -19.43
C PHE A 279 7.32 6.05 -18.86
N GLY A 280 8.64 6.06 -19.16
CA GLY A 280 9.60 6.95 -18.55
C GLY A 280 10.05 6.49 -17.16
N SER A 281 10.98 7.21 -16.56
CA SER A 281 11.55 6.87 -15.26
C SER A 281 10.78 7.49 -14.08
N ARG A 282 9.92 8.48 -14.34
CA ARG A 282 9.18 9.22 -13.29
C ARG A 282 7.77 9.57 -13.71
N ARG A 283 6.87 9.62 -12.72
CA ARG A 283 5.47 10.06 -12.85
C ARG A 283 5.10 10.99 -11.70
N GLU A 284 4.48 12.13 -12.05
CA GLU A 284 3.98 13.10 -11.07
C GLU A 284 2.48 12.98 -10.79
N VAL A 285 1.77 12.10 -11.50
CA VAL A 285 0.35 11.85 -11.26
C VAL A 285 0.12 11.43 -9.81
N VAL A 286 -0.86 12.02 -9.16
CA VAL A 286 -1.24 11.63 -7.79
C VAL A 286 -1.88 10.24 -7.82
N GLY A 287 -1.29 9.33 -7.07
CA GLY A 287 -1.80 7.98 -6.83
C GLY A 287 -1.82 7.62 -5.35
N THR A 288 -2.58 6.58 -5.03
CA THR A 288 -2.60 5.98 -3.69
C THR A 288 -2.56 4.46 -3.78
N GLN A 289 -2.40 3.80 -2.65
CA GLN A 289 -2.23 2.34 -2.61
C GLN A 289 -3.37 1.55 -3.26
N VAL A 290 -4.60 2.07 -3.30
CA VAL A 290 -5.68 1.43 -4.07
C VAL A 290 -5.41 1.39 -5.58
N ASP A 291 -4.51 2.23 -6.10
CA ASP A 291 -4.15 2.24 -7.51
C ASP A 291 -3.11 1.15 -7.88
N VAL A 292 -2.51 0.47 -6.89
CA VAL A 292 -1.47 -0.56 -7.11
C VAL A 292 -2.02 -1.72 -7.93
N VAL A 293 -3.13 -2.31 -7.51
CA VAL A 293 -3.70 -3.50 -8.18
C VAL A 293 -4.08 -3.21 -9.64
N PRO A 294 -4.86 -2.16 -9.98
CA PRO A 294 -5.18 -1.86 -11.37
C PRO A 294 -3.94 -1.56 -12.22
N THR A 295 -2.92 -0.90 -11.63
CA THR A 295 -1.66 -0.62 -12.34
C THR A 295 -0.89 -1.90 -12.65
N ILE A 296 -0.85 -2.88 -11.74
CA ILE A 296 -0.29 -4.21 -11.98
C ILE A 296 -1.07 -4.91 -13.09
N MET A 297 -2.39 -4.96 -12.99
CA MET A 297 -3.24 -5.65 -13.97
C MET A 297 -3.07 -5.07 -15.37
N GLY A 298 -2.90 -3.75 -15.47
CA GLY A 298 -2.57 -3.07 -16.73
C GLY A 298 -1.25 -3.52 -17.35
N ARG A 299 -0.26 -3.85 -16.52
CA ARG A 299 1.07 -4.32 -17.00
C ARG A 299 1.06 -5.79 -17.39
N LEU A 300 0.26 -6.61 -16.70
CA LEU A 300 0.08 -8.03 -17.05
C LEU A 300 -0.77 -8.21 -18.32
N GLY A 301 -1.64 -7.27 -18.61
CA GLY A 301 -2.56 -7.35 -19.73
C GLY A 301 -3.69 -8.37 -19.56
N GLY A 302 -4.40 -8.61 -20.66
CA GLY A 302 -5.59 -9.45 -20.67
C GLY A 302 -6.81 -8.78 -20.06
N GLU A 303 -7.99 -9.25 -20.47
CA GLU A 303 -9.25 -8.76 -19.93
C GLU A 303 -9.39 -9.08 -18.45
N VAL A 304 -9.86 -8.13 -17.66
CA VAL A 304 -10.15 -8.32 -16.24
C VAL A 304 -11.41 -7.58 -15.85
N ARG A 305 -12.32 -8.28 -15.16
CA ARG A 305 -13.47 -7.67 -14.51
C ARG A 305 -13.14 -7.44 -13.06
N HIS A 306 -13.30 -6.21 -12.58
CA HIS A 306 -12.98 -5.87 -11.21
C HIS A 306 -13.88 -4.76 -10.63
N GLN A 307 -13.83 -4.62 -9.32
CA GLN A 307 -14.53 -3.59 -8.54
C GLN A 307 -13.52 -2.80 -7.70
N CYS A 308 -12.29 -2.67 -8.20
CA CYS A 308 -11.23 -1.87 -7.58
C CYS A 308 -11.63 -0.40 -7.47
N TRP A 309 -11.29 0.21 -6.36
CA TRP A 309 -11.47 1.64 -6.11
C TRP A 309 -10.34 2.50 -6.68
N GLY A 310 -9.25 1.89 -7.08
CA GLY A 310 -8.12 2.51 -7.74
C GLY A 310 -8.23 2.54 -9.26
N ARG A 311 -7.21 3.11 -9.88
CA ARG A 311 -7.04 3.28 -11.33
C ARG A 311 -5.70 2.72 -11.78
N ASP A 312 -5.60 2.32 -13.03
CA ASP A 312 -4.29 2.11 -13.67
C ASP A 312 -3.63 3.48 -13.93
N LEU A 313 -2.66 3.83 -13.09
CA LEU A 313 -1.97 5.13 -13.14
C LEU A 313 -1.21 5.35 -14.44
N LEU A 314 -0.85 4.28 -15.16
CA LEU A 314 -0.11 4.36 -16.42
C LEU A 314 -1.00 4.39 -17.65
N SER A 315 -2.32 4.22 -17.48
CA SER A 315 -3.34 4.38 -18.52
C SER A 315 -4.07 5.71 -18.44
N LEU A 316 -3.74 6.55 -17.44
CA LEU A 316 -4.35 7.88 -17.32
C LEU A 316 -3.78 8.82 -18.40
N PRO A 317 -4.58 9.80 -18.87
CA PRO A 317 -4.11 10.88 -19.73
C PRO A 317 -2.88 11.59 -19.15
N ALA A 318 -2.01 12.09 -20.01
CA ALA A 318 -0.76 12.71 -19.56
C ALA A 318 -0.96 13.98 -18.72
N ASP A 319 -2.09 14.65 -18.89
CA ASP A 319 -2.51 15.87 -18.18
C ASP A 319 -3.43 15.59 -16.98
N ASP A 320 -3.76 14.32 -16.70
CA ASP A 320 -4.54 13.98 -15.50
C ASP A 320 -3.69 14.22 -14.24
N PRO A 321 -4.10 15.13 -13.35
CA PRO A 321 -3.35 15.42 -12.13
C PRO A 321 -3.38 14.26 -11.14
N GLY A 322 -4.25 13.28 -11.34
CA GLY A 322 -4.55 12.24 -10.40
C GLY A 322 -5.30 12.73 -9.16
N PHE A 323 -5.72 11.79 -8.34
CA PHE A 323 -6.27 12.07 -7.01
C PHE A 323 -6.04 10.89 -6.07
N GLY A 324 -6.15 11.16 -4.77
CA GLY A 324 -6.14 10.14 -3.74
C GLY A 324 -7.00 10.54 -2.56
N ILE A 325 -7.57 9.56 -1.87
CA ILE A 325 -8.31 9.78 -0.63
C ILE A 325 -7.61 9.04 0.48
N VAL A 326 -7.32 9.77 1.56
CA VAL A 326 -6.52 9.28 2.68
C VAL A 326 -7.23 9.54 4.00
N LYS A 327 -6.99 8.65 4.98
CA LYS A 327 -7.54 8.73 6.33
C LYS A 327 -6.49 8.23 7.33
N PRO A 328 -6.13 8.99 8.38
CA PRO A 328 -5.23 8.50 9.41
C PRO A 328 -5.84 7.32 10.18
N SER A 329 -4.98 6.55 10.83
CA SER A 329 -5.40 5.46 11.71
C SER A 329 -6.06 5.98 13.00
N GLY A 330 -6.65 5.06 13.75
CA GLY A 330 -7.28 5.35 15.02
C GLY A 330 -8.63 6.06 14.90
N SER A 331 -9.10 6.61 16.01
CA SER A 331 -10.42 7.24 16.12
C SER A 331 -10.53 8.59 15.40
N ASP A 332 -9.44 9.11 14.85
CA ASP A 332 -9.46 10.34 14.06
C ASP A 332 -10.29 10.13 12.78
N GLN A 333 -11.37 10.89 12.67
CA GLN A 333 -12.30 10.84 11.53
C GLN A 333 -11.98 11.90 10.49
N THR A 334 -10.81 12.52 10.54
CA THR A 334 -10.31 13.41 9.49
C THR A 334 -10.08 12.61 8.22
N VAL A 335 -10.53 13.15 7.10
CA VAL A 335 -10.30 12.59 5.76
C VAL A 335 -9.75 13.66 4.85
N ALA A 336 -8.99 13.27 3.83
CA ALA A 336 -8.53 14.24 2.85
C ALA A 336 -8.61 13.71 1.41
N LEU A 337 -8.79 14.64 0.49
CA LEU A 337 -8.68 14.43 -0.95
C LEU A 337 -7.46 15.19 -1.45
N ILE A 338 -6.51 14.47 -2.01
CA ILE A 338 -5.31 14.99 -2.65
C ILE A 338 -5.58 15.02 -4.16
N ARG A 339 -5.31 16.13 -4.83
CA ARG A 339 -5.42 16.26 -6.28
C ARG A 339 -4.37 17.21 -6.85
N GLY A 340 -3.49 16.70 -7.68
CA GLY A 340 -2.36 17.48 -8.20
C GLY A 340 -1.49 18.03 -7.06
N ASP A 341 -1.35 19.34 -6.98
CA ASP A 341 -0.58 20.05 -5.94
C ASP A 341 -1.44 20.53 -4.75
N ARG A 342 -2.70 20.07 -4.67
CA ARG A 342 -3.64 20.52 -3.62
C ARG A 342 -4.15 19.36 -2.78
N VAL A 343 -4.46 19.66 -1.53
CA VAL A 343 -5.10 18.73 -0.59
C VAL A 343 -6.23 19.44 0.15
N LEU A 344 -7.42 18.86 0.07
CA LEU A 344 -8.58 19.25 0.82
C LEU A 344 -8.66 18.37 2.07
N VAL A 345 -8.51 18.96 3.24
CA VAL A 345 -8.63 18.29 4.54
C VAL A 345 -10.00 18.57 5.14
N GLN A 346 -10.71 17.54 5.50
CA GLN A 346 -12.02 17.59 6.15
C GLN A 346 -11.94 16.94 7.53
N PRO A 347 -11.71 17.71 8.61
CA PRO A 347 -11.87 17.21 9.97
C PRO A 347 -13.33 16.89 10.26
N LYS A 348 -13.55 15.96 11.20
CA LYS A 348 -14.90 15.63 11.65
C LYS A 348 -15.61 16.87 12.17
N GLU A 349 -16.82 17.12 11.68
CA GLU A 349 -17.73 18.20 12.14
C GLU A 349 -17.13 19.63 12.05
N GLN A 350 -16.08 19.81 11.23
CA GLN A 350 -15.48 21.13 10.99
C GLN A 350 -15.50 21.45 9.48
N PRO A 351 -15.42 22.75 9.11
CA PRO A 351 -15.31 23.14 7.71
C PRO A 351 -14.04 22.56 7.07
N ALA A 352 -14.16 22.11 5.82
CA ALA A 352 -13.01 21.65 5.05
C ALA A 352 -12.04 22.80 4.77
N ARG A 353 -10.76 22.50 4.74
CA ARG A 353 -9.66 23.43 4.49
C ARG A 353 -8.85 22.95 3.31
N LEU A 354 -8.51 23.86 2.40
CA LEU A 354 -7.71 23.57 1.21
C LEU A 354 -6.29 24.09 1.39
N TYR A 355 -5.34 23.26 1.01
CA TYR A 355 -3.91 23.58 1.03
C TYR A 355 -3.31 23.35 -0.35
N ARG A 356 -2.29 24.17 -0.72
CA ARG A 356 -1.30 23.80 -1.71
C ARG A 356 -0.12 23.19 -1.01
N TYR A 357 0.39 22.08 -1.51
CA TYR A 357 1.54 21.41 -0.93
C TYR A 357 2.68 21.26 -1.92
N ARG A 358 3.89 21.15 -1.40
CA ARG A 358 5.10 20.78 -2.10
C ARG A 358 5.80 19.67 -1.31
N LEU A 359 6.29 18.67 -2.02
CA LEU A 359 7.11 17.57 -1.51
C LEU A 359 8.59 17.80 -1.84
N GLY A 360 9.45 16.84 -1.54
CA GLY A 360 10.88 16.87 -1.84
C GLY A 360 11.73 17.31 -0.65
N GLY A 361 12.93 17.82 -0.92
CA GLY A 361 13.92 18.17 0.11
C GLY A 361 13.46 19.26 1.08
N GLU A 362 12.62 20.17 0.60
CA GLU A 362 12.03 21.27 1.39
C GLU A 362 10.50 21.21 1.28
N PRO A 363 9.84 20.30 2.00
CA PRO A 363 8.39 20.19 1.95
C PRO A 363 7.75 21.45 2.57
N ALA A 364 6.62 21.85 2.00
CA ALA A 364 5.91 23.04 2.47
C ALA A 364 4.40 22.91 2.20
N GLY A 365 3.60 23.57 3.01
CA GLY A 365 2.16 23.69 2.84
C GLY A 365 1.68 25.12 3.02
N GLU A 366 0.77 25.55 2.17
CA GLU A 366 0.15 26.87 2.21
C GLU A 366 -1.36 26.72 2.19
N ARG A 367 -2.06 27.29 3.20
CA ARG A 367 -3.50 27.30 3.25
C ARG A 367 -4.08 28.26 2.19
N ILE A 368 -4.99 27.75 1.38
CA ILE A 368 -5.73 28.55 0.38
C ILE A 368 -7.01 29.07 1.03
N ALA A 369 -7.12 30.41 1.17
CA ALA A 369 -8.24 31.03 1.89
C ALA A 369 -9.59 30.89 1.17
N ALA A 370 -9.59 30.91 -0.17
CA ALA A 370 -10.77 30.73 -0.99
C ALA A 370 -10.35 30.15 -2.34
N ALA A 371 -11.02 29.08 -2.76
CA ALA A 371 -10.86 28.51 -4.11
C ALA A 371 -12.25 28.17 -4.67
N GLU A 372 -12.50 28.58 -5.90
CA GLU A 372 -13.80 28.37 -6.56
C GLU A 372 -14.18 26.89 -6.69
N ASP A 373 -13.19 26.01 -6.83
CA ASP A 373 -13.38 24.57 -6.98
C ASP A 373 -13.43 23.77 -5.65
N GLN A 374 -13.20 24.40 -4.49
CA GLN A 374 -13.26 23.74 -3.20
C GLN A 374 -14.60 23.02 -2.94
N PRO A 375 -15.77 23.59 -3.28
CA PRO A 375 -17.05 22.89 -3.12
C PRO A 375 -17.14 21.64 -4.01
N GLN A 376 -16.53 21.64 -5.19
CA GLN A 376 -16.48 20.48 -6.07
C GLN A 376 -15.60 19.37 -5.50
N LEU A 377 -14.42 19.71 -5.01
CA LEU A 377 -13.51 18.74 -4.35
C LEU A 377 -14.18 18.11 -3.13
N LEU A 378 -14.91 18.90 -2.34
CA LEU A 378 -15.64 18.40 -1.17
C LEU A 378 -16.77 17.43 -1.57
N ARG A 379 -17.51 17.74 -2.63
CA ARG A 379 -18.53 16.82 -3.17
C ARG A 379 -17.90 15.51 -3.67
N GLN A 380 -16.73 15.57 -4.32
CA GLN A 380 -16.02 14.38 -4.78
C GLN A 380 -15.58 13.51 -3.58
N LEU A 381 -15.01 14.12 -2.54
CA LEU A 381 -14.62 13.41 -1.32
C LEU A 381 -15.82 12.70 -0.68
N HIS A 382 -16.93 13.41 -0.48
CA HIS A 382 -18.14 12.85 0.13
C HIS A 382 -18.76 11.74 -0.73
N ALA A 383 -18.87 11.94 -2.04
CA ALA A 383 -19.42 10.93 -2.94
C ALA A 383 -18.58 9.64 -2.94
N TYR A 384 -17.25 9.79 -2.94
CA TYR A 384 -16.35 8.63 -2.86
C TYR A 384 -16.56 7.86 -1.54
N LEU A 385 -16.52 8.54 -0.40
CA LEU A 385 -16.67 7.91 0.91
C LEU A 385 -18.03 7.25 1.09
N GLN A 386 -19.11 7.92 0.69
CA GLN A 386 -20.47 7.38 0.77
C GLN A 386 -20.65 6.14 -0.11
N THR A 387 -20.16 6.19 -1.35
CA THR A 387 -20.26 5.06 -2.26
C THR A 387 -19.39 3.88 -1.80
N ALA A 388 -18.18 4.14 -1.29
CA ALA A 388 -17.31 3.10 -0.77
C ALA A 388 -17.92 2.44 0.47
N THR A 389 -18.47 3.22 1.40
CA THR A 389 -19.17 2.69 2.58
C THR A 389 -20.38 1.84 2.19
N ALA A 390 -21.19 2.31 1.25
CA ALA A 390 -22.35 1.55 0.75
C ALA A 390 -21.90 0.24 0.07
N SER A 391 -20.85 0.28 -0.75
CA SER A 391 -20.27 -0.90 -1.41
C SER A 391 -19.74 -1.91 -0.39
N LEU A 392 -19.07 -1.44 0.67
CA LEU A 392 -18.57 -2.30 1.75
C LEU A 392 -19.73 -2.99 2.46
N LEU A 393 -20.71 -2.22 2.95
CA LEU A 393 -21.86 -2.76 3.69
C LEU A 393 -22.70 -3.72 2.86
N ALA A 394 -22.85 -3.47 1.57
CA ALA A 394 -23.56 -4.35 0.64
C ALA A 394 -22.74 -5.54 0.14
N ASN A 395 -21.46 -5.69 0.54
CA ASN A 395 -20.53 -6.71 0.05
C ASN A 395 -20.46 -6.75 -1.50
N THR A 396 -20.29 -5.58 -2.13
CA THR A 396 -20.22 -5.44 -3.59
C THR A 396 -18.83 -5.00 -4.08
N SER A 397 -17.79 -5.17 -3.25
CA SER A 397 -16.42 -4.75 -3.54
C SER A 397 -15.54 -5.84 -4.19
N GLY A 398 -16.08 -7.05 -4.39
CA GLY A 398 -15.39 -8.18 -5.03
C GLY A 398 -16.32 -9.05 -5.85
N ASP A 399 -15.75 -10.02 -6.57
CA ASP A 399 -16.52 -11.00 -7.33
C ASP A 399 -17.06 -12.10 -6.41
N ARG A 400 -18.35 -12.31 -6.47
CA ARG A 400 -19.09 -13.34 -5.71
C ARG A 400 -19.64 -14.44 -6.60
N SER A 401 -19.21 -14.56 -7.83
CA SER A 401 -19.72 -15.52 -8.82
C SER A 401 -19.50 -17.02 -8.48
N GLY A 402 -19.04 -17.34 -7.30
CA GLY A 402 -18.94 -18.71 -6.76
C GLY A 402 -19.68 -18.94 -5.45
N GLU A 403 -20.29 -17.88 -4.90
CA GLU A 403 -21.08 -17.95 -3.68
C GLU A 403 -22.56 -18.09 -4.10
N GLY A 404 -23.29 -19.08 -3.55
CA GLY A 404 -24.76 -19.19 -3.74
C GLY A 404 -25.43 -17.87 -3.36
N GLU A 405 -26.55 -17.53 -4.02
CA GLU A 405 -27.30 -16.30 -3.70
C GLU A 405 -27.51 -16.21 -2.19
N PRO A 406 -27.13 -15.10 -1.54
CA PRO A 406 -27.42 -14.90 -0.14
C PRO A 406 -28.95 -14.84 0.00
N GLU A 407 -29.51 -15.61 0.93
CA GLU A 407 -30.88 -15.36 1.39
C GLU A 407 -31.01 -13.87 1.72
N ALA A 408 -31.97 -13.21 1.10
CA ALA A 408 -32.26 -11.81 1.34
C ALA A 408 -32.67 -11.62 2.81
N VAL A 409 -31.70 -11.31 3.65
CA VAL A 409 -31.95 -10.82 5.00
C VAL A 409 -32.45 -9.39 4.85
N ALA A 410 -33.73 -9.19 5.00
CA ALA A 410 -34.32 -7.87 5.07
C ALA A 410 -33.63 -7.09 6.21
N ALA A 411 -32.78 -6.14 5.85
CA ALA A 411 -32.12 -5.28 6.80
C ALA A 411 -33.13 -4.27 7.36
N GLU A 412 -33.77 -4.61 8.46
CA GLU A 412 -34.27 -3.59 9.39
C GLU A 412 -33.04 -2.93 10.04
N VAL A 413 -32.77 -1.70 9.64
CA VAL A 413 -31.72 -0.85 10.22
C VAL A 413 -32.22 -0.34 11.57
N PRO A 414 -31.71 -0.81 12.72
CA PRO A 414 -31.91 -0.10 13.97
C PRO A 414 -30.84 0.99 14.08
N LEU A 415 -31.26 2.22 14.00
CA LEU A 415 -30.51 3.38 14.51
C LEU A 415 -30.33 3.22 16.02
N ALA A 416 -29.28 2.55 16.46
CA ALA A 416 -28.82 2.58 17.83
C ALA A 416 -27.30 2.57 17.88
N VAL A 417 -26.74 3.76 18.05
CA VAL A 417 -25.34 3.96 18.43
C VAL A 417 -25.13 3.30 19.80
N LYS A 418 -24.48 2.14 19.83
CA LYS A 418 -23.93 1.60 21.07
C LYS A 418 -22.56 2.18 21.31
N ALA A 419 -22.42 2.83 22.46
CA ALA A 419 -21.14 3.34 22.96
C ALA A 419 -20.10 2.23 23.06
N ALA A 420 -18.89 2.53 22.58
CA ALA A 420 -17.73 1.66 22.67
C ALA A 420 -17.35 1.36 24.14
N PRO A 421 -16.83 0.17 24.46
CA PRO A 421 -16.29 -0.13 25.78
C PRO A 421 -15.01 0.70 26.04
N PRO A 422 -14.72 1.01 27.31
CA PRO A 422 -13.58 1.88 27.65
C PRO A 422 -12.25 1.23 27.31
N ALA A 423 -11.33 2.03 26.77
CA ALA A 423 -9.97 1.65 26.47
C ALA A 423 -9.26 1.11 27.74
N ARG A 424 -8.53 0.01 27.57
CA ARG A 424 -7.64 -0.49 28.62
C ARG A 424 -6.51 0.50 28.86
N PRO A 425 -6.10 0.73 30.09
CA PRO A 425 -5.03 1.69 30.39
C PRO A 425 -3.70 1.17 29.83
N ASP A 426 -3.00 2.06 29.15
CA ASP A 426 -1.59 1.93 28.78
C ASP A 426 -0.78 1.58 30.02
N LYS A 427 -0.11 0.47 30.02
CA LYS A 427 0.98 0.19 30.96
C LYS A 427 2.27 0.55 30.29
N GLY A 428 2.89 1.57 30.84
CA GLY A 428 4.14 2.25 30.56
C GLY A 428 5.28 1.46 29.94
#